data_f240d1864fdff5dae2dc34d38f9d91ea
#
_entry.id   f240d1864fdff5dae2dc34d38f9d91ea
#
_cell.length_a   1.000
_cell.length_b   1.000
_cell.length_c   1.000
_cell.angle_alpha   90.00
_cell.angle_beta   90.00
_cell.angle_gamma   90.00
#
_symmetry.space_group_name_H-M   'P 1'
#
loop_
_entity.id
_entity.type
_entity.pdbx_description
1 polymer ?
#
loop_
_entity_poly.entity_id
_entity_poly.type
_entity_poly.pdbx_seq_one_letter_code
_entity_poly.pdbx_strand_id
1 'polypeptide(L)'
;MQALRRKDVDARLVVFERYQLHPEADWSLDRPSGLAARQLAQWRAFAKLAPRTDVFHFYFGLTLVPKSLQFPLLRALGKKSVMHFLGSDIRGKSPHELEWAQRAGARIVGSYDAARWVPDAEVIPPGIDLSEIDPVPPADRERPVVLHAPSSRRRKGTEAVIAACAQLDVELQIVEGLDHRKAFELYRTADIVVDQLNAGWYGVFAIEAMALGKPVVTFLHDEAVRRTQEAFGVEVPILSATHETLVERLRPLVESPEERGRLGAVSRAYVEHVHDADVIADRLLDLYARLS
;
A
#
# COMPACT_ATOMS: atom_id res chain seq x y z
N MET A 1 8.34 -2.87 -9.04
CA MET A 1 9.23 -2.64 -10.23
C MET A 1 10.46 -3.53 -10.17
N GLN A 2 11.34 -3.41 -9.18
CA GLN A 2 12.58 -4.20 -9.09
C GLN A 2 12.31 -5.72 -9.16
N ALA A 3 11.29 -6.20 -8.45
CA ALA A 3 10.89 -7.60 -8.50
C ALA A 3 10.53 -8.09 -9.93
N LEU A 4 9.81 -7.29 -10.72
CA LEU A 4 9.54 -7.63 -12.11
C LEU A 4 10.83 -7.68 -12.95
N ARG A 5 11.79 -6.79 -12.69
CA ARG A 5 13.09 -6.79 -13.36
C ARG A 5 13.93 -8.01 -12.98
N ARG A 6 13.88 -8.46 -11.70
CA ARG A 6 14.51 -9.72 -11.28
C ARG A 6 13.94 -10.95 -12.00
N LYS A 7 12.75 -10.84 -12.59
CA LYS A 7 12.09 -11.87 -13.40
C LYS A 7 12.21 -11.61 -14.91
N ASP A 8 13.26 -10.91 -15.32
CA ASP A 8 13.61 -10.63 -16.73
C ASP A 8 12.53 -9.83 -17.51
N VAL A 9 11.71 -9.05 -16.82
CA VAL A 9 10.73 -8.16 -17.45
C VAL A 9 11.35 -6.79 -17.66
N ASP A 10 11.30 -6.24 -18.90
CA ASP A 10 11.66 -4.83 -19.18
C ASP A 10 10.57 -3.91 -18.60
N ALA A 11 10.56 -3.80 -17.29
CA ALA A 11 9.60 -2.99 -16.56
C ALA A 11 10.14 -1.59 -16.31
N ARG A 12 9.33 -0.56 -16.64
CA ARG A 12 9.72 0.86 -16.53
C ARG A 12 8.69 1.64 -15.73
N LEU A 13 9.18 2.48 -14.81
CA LEU A 13 8.35 3.39 -14.01
C LEU A 13 8.34 4.77 -14.66
N VAL A 14 7.18 5.21 -15.12
CA VAL A 14 6.93 6.53 -15.65
C VAL A 14 6.06 7.32 -14.70
N VAL A 15 6.51 8.48 -14.27
CA VAL A 15 5.79 9.35 -13.33
C VAL A 15 5.48 10.70 -13.96
N PHE A 16 4.41 11.35 -13.51
CA PHE A 16 4.07 12.70 -13.94
C PHE A 16 5.04 13.76 -13.38
N GLU A 17 5.51 13.50 -12.17
CA GLU A 17 6.40 14.35 -11.41
C GLU A 17 7.25 13.47 -10.49
N ARG A 18 8.53 13.78 -10.35
CA ARG A 18 9.38 13.10 -9.37
C ARG A 18 8.94 13.49 -7.98
N TYR A 19 8.57 12.49 -7.20
CA TYR A 19 8.23 12.70 -5.82
C TYR A 19 9.49 12.55 -4.96
N GLN A 20 9.73 13.51 -4.05
CA GLN A 20 10.96 13.51 -3.23
C GLN A 20 11.14 12.23 -2.40
N LEU A 21 10.02 11.56 -2.06
CA LEU A 21 10.03 10.31 -1.30
C LEU A 21 10.39 9.08 -2.16
N HIS A 22 10.24 9.15 -3.48
CA HIS A 22 10.48 8.05 -4.42
C HIS A 22 11.16 8.59 -5.69
N PRO A 23 12.47 8.88 -5.64
CA PRO A 23 13.21 9.47 -6.78
C PRO A 23 13.47 8.48 -7.94
N GLU A 24 13.12 7.21 -7.80
CA GLU A 24 13.56 6.05 -8.59
C GLU A 24 12.82 5.89 -9.94
N ALA A 25 12.11 6.91 -10.43
CA ALA A 25 11.43 6.83 -11.71
C ALA A 25 12.43 6.81 -12.89
N ASP A 26 12.22 5.88 -13.83
CA ASP A 26 13.00 5.79 -15.07
C ASP A 26 12.77 6.99 -15.97
N TRP A 27 11.56 7.52 -15.97
CA TRP A 27 11.19 8.71 -16.72
C TRP A 27 10.15 9.55 -15.95
N SER A 28 10.43 10.85 -15.82
CA SER A 28 9.49 11.85 -15.33
C SER A 28 9.00 12.72 -16.48
N LEU A 29 7.70 13.05 -16.49
CA LEU A 29 7.13 14.01 -17.44
C LEU A 29 7.37 15.46 -17.02
N ASP A 30 7.97 15.68 -15.84
CA ASP A 30 8.33 16.98 -15.23
C ASP A 30 7.20 18.02 -15.20
N ARG A 31 5.97 17.54 -15.26
CA ARG A 31 4.68 18.24 -15.14
C ARG A 31 4.72 19.73 -15.50
N PRO A 32 4.81 20.07 -16.81
CA PRO A 32 4.97 21.46 -17.27
C PRO A 32 3.89 22.39 -16.71
N SER A 33 4.19 23.68 -16.60
CA SER A 33 3.20 24.69 -16.23
C SER A 33 2.18 24.88 -17.35
N GLY A 34 0.89 24.91 -16.98
CA GLY A 34 -0.24 25.07 -17.91
C GLY A 34 -0.83 23.75 -18.44
N LEU A 35 -2.16 23.76 -18.63
CA LEU A 35 -2.91 22.56 -19.03
C LEU A 35 -2.53 22.05 -20.41
N ALA A 36 -2.37 22.93 -21.40
CA ALA A 36 -2.04 22.54 -22.76
C ALA A 36 -0.64 21.88 -22.84
N ALA A 37 0.36 22.45 -22.14
CA ALA A 37 1.71 21.90 -22.11
C ALA A 37 1.72 20.51 -21.41
N ARG A 38 0.96 20.34 -20.34
CA ARG A 38 0.79 19.04 -19.66
C ARG A 38 0.17 18.00 -20.58
N GLN A 39 -0.92 18.33 -21.26
CA GLN A 39 -1.56 17.42 -22.21
C GLN A 39 -0.61 17.05 -23.35
N LEU A 40 0.10 18.02 -23.90
CA LEU A 40 1.07 17.76 -24.98
C LEU A 40 2.19 16.81 -24.51
N ALA A 41 2.73 17.02 -23.30
CA ALA A 41 3.74 16.13 -22.71
C ALA A 41 3.20 14.70 -22.53
N GLN A 42 1.97 14.56 -22.04
CA GLN A 42 1.31 13.28 -21.86
C GLN A 42 1.05 12.56 -23.18
N TRP A 43 0.57 13.26 -24.22
CA TRP A 43 0.37 12.69 -25.55
C TRP A 43 1.70 12.27 -26.20
N ARG A 44 2.76 13.08 -26.04
CA ARG A 44 4.12 12.71 -26.51
C ARG A 44 4.64 11.47 -25.80
N ALA A 45 4.41 11.36 -24.49
CA ALA A 45 4.77 10.18 -23.72
C ALA A 45 4.01 8.96 -24.22
N PHE A 46 2.71 9.06 -24.42
CA PHE A 46 1.88 7.98 -24.96
C PHE A 46 2.41 7.54 -26.33
N ALA A 47 2.63 8.46 -27.26
CA ALA A 47 3.12 8.16 -28.60
C ALA A 47 4.51 7.49 -28.60
N LYS A 48 5.39 7.86 -27.65
CA LYS A 48 6.72 7.26 -27.50
C LYS A 48 6.67 5.87 -26.89
N LEU A 49 5.76 5.64 -25.93
CA LEU A 49 5.66 4.38 -25.19
C LEU A 49 4.83 3.32 -25.95
N ALA A 50 3.74 3.72 -26.58
CA ALA A 50 2.80 2.78 -27.18
C ALA A 50 3.44 1.76 -28.16
N PRO A 51 4.39 2.11 -29.03
CA PRO A 51 5.03 1.14 -29.92
C PRO A 51 5.95 0.12 -29.22
N ARG A 52 6.41 0.44 -27.99
CA ARG A 52 7.46 -0.30 -27.28
C ARG A 52 6.98 -1.00 -25.99
N THR A 53 5.70 -0.89 -25.69
CA THR A 53 5.14 -1.39 -24.42
C THR A 53 4.01 -2.37 -24.76
N ASP A 54 4.07 -3.57 -24.20
CA ASP A 54 3.02 -4.58 -24.37
C ASP A 54 1.92 -4.44 -23.34
N VAL A 55 2.29 -4.11 -22.07
CA VAL A 55 1.37 -3.95 -20.95
C VAL A 55 1.51 -2.57 -20.32
N PHE A 56 0.43 -1.82 -20.30
CA PHE A 56 0.34 -0.54 -19.58
C PHE A 56 -0.35 -0.75 -18.23
N HIS A 57 0.40 -0.58 -17.14
CA HIS A 57 -0.10 -0.68 -15.78
C HIS A 57 -0.19 0.72 -15.16
N PHE A 58 -1.41 1.19 -14.95
CA PHE A 58 -1.71 2.51 -14.40
C PHE A 58 -2.04 2.43 -12.92
N TYR A 59 -1.58 3.42 -12.16
CA TYR A 59 -1.82 3.54 -10.71
C TYR A 59 -2.61 4.82 -10.38
N PHE A 60 -3.30 4.82 -9.24
CA PHE A 60 -4.02 5.98 -8.67
C PHE A 60 -5.09 6.60 -9.58
N GLY A 61 -5.65 5.86 -10.51
CA GLY A 61 -6.57 6.44 -11.47
C GLY A 61 -5.96 7.47 -12.43
N LEU A 62 -4.62 7.48 -12.55
CA LEU A 62 -3.88 8.34 -13.47
C LEU A 62 -3.79 7.68 -14.84
N THR A 63 -3.82 8.49 -15.91
CA THR A 63 -3.73 8.05 -17.31
C THR A 63 -2.88 9.03 -18.10
N LEU A 64 -2.21 8.57 -19.16
CA LEU A 64 -1.37 9.41 -20.04
C LEU A 64 -2.19 10.32 -20.94
N VAL A 65 -3.37 9.86 -21.36
CA VAL A 65 -4.30 10.63 -22.21
C VAL A 65 -5.64 10.70 -21.49
N PRO A 66 -6.62 11.48 -21.97
CA PRO A 66 -7.94 11.57 -21.30
C PRO A 66 -8.53 10.20 -20.98
N LYS A 67 -9.07 10.03 -19.79
CA LYS A 67 -9.60 8.75 -19.26
C LYS A 67 -10.56 8.04 -20.20
N SER A 68 -11.40 8.80 -20.90
CA SER A 68 -12.36 8.27 -21.88
C SER A 68 -11.70 7.65 -23.11
N LEU A 69 -10.48 8.05 -23.44
CA LEU A 69 -9.72 7.61 -24.63
C LEU A 69 -8.64 6.60 -24.31
N GLN A 70 -8.10 6.59 -23.09
CA GLN A 70 -6.90 5.84 -22.72
C GLN A 70 -7.02 4.35 -23.08
N PHE A 71 -8.02 3.68 -22.58
CA PHE A 71 -8.17 2.22 -22.77
C PHE A 71 -8.68 1.86 -24.17
N PRO A 72 -9.64 2.59 -24.77
CA PRO A 72 -10.00 2.36 -26.17
C PRO A 72 -8.83 2.48 -27.14
N LEU A 73 -7.94 3.48 -26.96
CA LEU A 73 -6.76 3.63 -27.81
C LEU A 73 -5.77 2.48 -27.61
N LEU A 74 -5.48 2.09 -26.37
CA LEU A 74 -4.60 0.94 -26.12
C LEU A 74 -5.13 -0.34 -26.73
N ARG A 75 -6.43 -0.59 -26.59
CA ARG A 75 -7.09 -1.76 -27.21
C ARG A 75 -6.99 -1.72 -28.75
N ALA A 76 -7.23 -0.56 -29.37
CA ALA A 76 -7.10 -0.39 -30.81
C ALA A 76 -5.65 -0.62 -31.31
N LEU A 77 -4.67 -0.39 -30.45
CA LEU A 77 -3.25 -0.65 -30.72
C LEU A 77 -2.81 -2.07 -30.34
N GLY A 78 -3.72 -2.95 -29.91
CA GLY A 78 -3.41 -4.30 -29.45
C GLY A 78 -2.59 -4.35 -28.17
N LYS A 79 -2.69 -3.31 -27.32
CA LYS A 79 -1.92 -3.20 -26.07
C LYS A 79 -2.76 -3.62 -24.86
N LYS A 80 -2.17 -4.42 -23.98
CA LYS A 80 -2.77 -4.82 -22.71
C LYS A 80 -2.78 -3.65 -21.72
N SER A 81 -3.79 -3.58 -20.87
CA SER A 81 -3.88 -2.48 -19.90
C SER A 81 -4.46 -2.92 -18.57
N VAL A 82 -3.90 -2.39 -17.49
CA VAL A 82 -4.34 -2.61 -16.12
C VAL A 82 -4.54 -1.26 -15.42
N MET A 83 -5.64 -1.12 -14.69
CA MET A 83 -5.86 -0.01 -13.77
C MET A 83 -5.78 -0.52 -12.34
N HIS A 84 -4.82 -0.04 -11.58
CA HIS A 84 -4.57 -0.41 -10.20
C HIS A 84 -4.95 0.72 -9.25
N PHE A 85 -5.92 0.46 -8.39
CA PHE A 85 -6.39 1.38 -7.36
C PHE A 85 -5.81 1.01 -6.00
N LEU A 86 -5.34 2.01 -5.25
CA LEU A 86 -4.71 1.80 -3.95
C LEU A 86 -5.62 2.13 -2.75
N GLY A 87 -6.90 2.36 -3.00
CA GLY A 87 -7.91 2.61 -1.99
C GLY A 87 -8.13 4.09 -1.68
N SER A 88 -7.10 4.90 -1.44
CA SER A 88 -7.26 6.34 -1.20
C SER A 88 -7.81 7.11 -2.41
N ASP A 89 -7.66 6.57 -3.59
CA ASP A 89 -8.09 7.11 -4.88
C ASP A 89 -9.51 6.70 -5.26
N ILE A 90 -10.11 5.74 -4.56
CA ILE A 90 -11.46 5.23 -4.83
C ILE A 90 -12.42 5.33 -3.65
N ARG A 91 -11.93 5.37 -2.41
CA ARG A 91 -12.81 5.49 -1.23
C ARG A 91 -13.72 6.69 -1.31
N GLY A 92 -15.02 6.45 -1.15
CA GLY A 92 -16.06 7.47 -1.22
C GLY A 92 -16.48 7.87 -2.64
N LYS A 93 -15.91 7.25 -3.69
CA LYS A 93 -16.38 7.46 -5.05
C LYS A 93 -17.57 6.58 -5.38
N SER A 94 -18.48 7.12 -6.20
CA SER A 94 -19.59 6.37 -6.76
C SER A 94 -19.11 5.44 -7.91
N PRO A 95 -19.86 4.37 -8.25
CA PRO A 95 -19.57 3.53 -9.39
C PRO A 95 -19.45 4.30 -10.71
N HIS A 96 -20.29 5.33 -10.90
CA HIS A 96 -20.27 6.17 -12.09
C HIS A 96 -18.94 6.94 -12.27
N GLU A 97 -18.34 7.44 -11.20
CA GLU A 97 -17.04 8.12 -11.25
C GLU A 97 -15.90 7.17 -11.64
N LEU A 98 -16.08 5.85 -11.50
CA LEU A 98 -15.08 4.82 -11.81
C LEU A 98 -15.40 4.05 -13.09
N GLU A 99 -16.52 4.32 -13.76
CA GLU A 99 -17.01 3.62 -14.95
C GLU A 99 -15.97 3.60 -16.10
N TRP A 100 -15.23 4.69 -16.28
CA TRP A 100 -14.18 4.79 -17.29
C TRP A 100 -13.10 3.69 -17.16
N ALA A 101 -12.83 3.25 -15.94
CA ALA A 101 -11.84 2.20 -15.66
C ALA A 101 -12.33 0.79 -16.02
N GLN A 102 -13.63 0.60 -16.23
CA GLN A 102 -14.18 -0.67 -16.71
C GLN A 102 -13.70 -1.03 -18.14
N ARG A 103 -13.16 -0.04 -18.86
CA ARG A 103 -12.60 -0.21 -20.19
C ARG A 103 -11.16 -0.73 -20.19
N ALA A 104 -10.50 -0.78 -19.02
CA ALA A 104 -9.19 -1.42 -18.88
C ALA A 104 -9.30 -2.93 -19.11
N GLY A 105 -8.21 -3.56 -19.54
CA GLY A 105 -8.14 -5.01 -19.70
C GLY A 105 -8.32 -5.76 -18.37
N ALA A 106 -7.78 -5.21 -17.27
CA ALA A 106 -8.07 -5.64 -15.91
C ALA A 106 -8.09 -4.45 -14.94
N ARG A 107 -8.71 -4.67 -13.79
CA ARG A 107 -8.70 -3.77 -12.65
C ARG A 107 -8.17 -4.49 -11.44
N ILE A 108 -7.29 -3.82 -10.69
CA ILE A 108 -6.69 -4.33 -9.47
C ILE A 108 -7.01 -3.37 -8.31
N VAL A 109 -7.19 -3.93 -7.14
CA VAL A 109 -7.23 -3.21 -5.86
C VAL A 109 -6.28 -3.85 -4.87
N GLY A 110 -5.73 -3.05 -3.94
CA GLY A 110 -4.74 -3.51 -2.98
C GLY A 110 -5.30 -4.32 -1.80
N SER A 111 -6.62 -4.42 -1.65
CA SER A 111 -7.24 -5.15 -0.52
C SER A 111 -8.70 -5.47 -0.77
N TYR A 112 -9.25 -6.43 -0.02
CA TYR A 112 -10.68 -6.71 -0.02
C TYR A 112 -11.53 -5.58 0.57
N ASP A 113 -10.97 -4.73 1.43
CA ASP A 113 -11.61 -3.49 1.82
C ASP A 113 -11.80 -2.56 0.61
N ALA A 114 -10.77 -2.36 -0.20
CA ALA A 114 -10.83 -1.54 -1.41
C ALA A 114 -11.76 -2.13 -2.49
N ALA A 115 -11.91 -3.43 -2.55
CA ALA A 115 -12.83 -4.12 -3.48
C ALA A 115 -14.31 -3.72 -3.29
N ARG A 116 -14.69 -3.14 -2.14
CA ARG A 116 -16.04 -2.62 -1.90
C ARG A 116 -16.44 -1.51 -2.88
N TRP A 117 -15.48 -0.76 -3.43
CA TRP A 117 -15.70 0.30 -4.42
C TRP A 117 -15.52 -0.16 -5.86
N VAL A 118 -14.81 -1.28 -6.07
CA VAL A 118 -14.59 -1.88 -7.39
C VAL A 118 -14.75 -3.41 -7.23
N PRO A 119 -16.01 -3.91 -7.13
CA PRO A 119 -16.27 -5.31 -6.72
C PRO A 119 -15.69 -6.38 -7.63
N ASP A 120 -15.53 -6.08 -8.91
CA ASP A 120 -15.01 -6.96 -9.95
C ASP A 120 -13.51 -6.76 -10.23
N ALA A 121 -12.81 -6.00 -9.38
CA ALA A 121 -11.36 -5.91 -9.42
C ALA A 121 -10.70 -7.15 -8.76
N GLU A 122 -9.60 -7.61 -9.34
CA GLU A 122 -8.74 -8.60 -8.72
C GLU A 122 -8.00 -7.98 -7.52
N VAL A 123 -7.90 -8.72 -6.41
CA VAL A 123 -7.18 -8.25 -5.23
C VAL A 123 -5.73 -8.71 -5.32
N ILE A 124 -4.83 -7.76 -5.53
CA ILE A 124 -3.37 -7.98 -5.48
C ILE A 124 -2.80 -7.01 -4.43
N PRO A 125 -2.37 -7.51 -3.27
CA PRO A 125 -1.83 -6.67 -2.20
C PRO A 125 -0.59 -5.88 -2.63
N PRO A 126 -0.29 -4.74 -2.00
CA PRO A 126 0.97 -4.04 -2.19
C PRO A 126 2.16 -4.92 -1.83
N GLY A 127 3.16 -4.99 -2.70
CA GLY A 127 4.42 -5.69 -2.43
C GLY A 127 5.49 -4.75 -1.91
N ILE A 128 6.30 -5.23 -0.97
CA ILE A 128 7.52 -4.57 -0.51
C ILE A 128 8.73 -5.46 -0.74
N ASP A 129 9.88 -4.85 -0.98
CA ASP A 129 11.13 -5.61 -1.19
C ASP A 129 11.72 -6.03 0.15
N LEU A 130 11.56 -7.31 0.48
CA LEU A 130 12.02 -7.88 1.74
C LEU A 130 13.52 -8.16 1.74
N SER A 131 14.18 -8.16 0.59
CA SER A 131 15.62 -8.40 0.50
C SER A 131 16.46 -7.28 1.15
N GLU A 132 15.86 -6.11 1.34
CA GLU A 132 16.49 -4.93 1.97
C GLU A 132 16.01 -4.70 3.42
N ILE A 133 15.16 -5.60 3.97
CA ILE A 133 14.54 -5.42 5.28
C ILE A 133 14.87 -6.60 6.20
N ASP A 134 15.92 -6.41 6.99
CA ASP A 134 16.20 -7.32 8.09
C ASP A 134 15.24 -7.10 9.25
N PRO A 135 14.65 -8.16 9.83
CA PRO A 135 13.81 -8.04 11.01
C PRO A 135 14.56 -7.42 12.19
N VAL A 136 13.88 -6.54 12.89
CA VAL A 136 14.34 -5.95 14.15
C VAL A 136 13.22 -6.14 15.18
N PRO A 137 13.18 -7.30 15.86
CA PRO A 137 12.12 -7.59 16.82
C PRO A 137 11.95 -6.51 17.89
N PRO A 138 10.77 -6.42 18.53
CA PRO A 138 10.55 -5.54 19.67
C PRO A 138 11.58 -5.78 20.77
N ALA A 139 12.05 -4.72 21.40
CA ALA A 139 12.96 -4.86 22.53
C ALA A 139 12.20 -5.28 23.82
N ASP A 140 12.91 -5.98 24.70
CA ASP A 140 12.41 -6.28 26.05
C ASP A 140 12.55 -5.04 26.94
N ARG A 141 11.54 -4.13 26.84
CA ARG A 141 11.47 -2.90 27.63
C ARG A 141 10.26 -2.94 28.55
N GLU A 142 10.43 -2.54 29.80
CA GLU A 142 9.32 -2.32 30.73
C GLU A 142 8.35 -1.25 30.19
N ARG A 143 8.91 -0.18 29.62
CA ARG A 143 8.15 0.90 28.98
C ARG A 143 8.36 0.87 27.45
N PRO A 144 7.49 0.19 26.69
CA PRO A 144 7.67 0.02 25.26
C PRO A 144 7.42 1.30 24.47
N VAL A 145 8.09 1.41 23.32
CA VAL A 145 7.88 2.50 22.33
C VAL A 145 6.71 2.15 21.43
N VAL A 146 5.62 2.92 21.53
CA VAL A 146 4.49 2.89 20.60
C VAL A 146 4.74 3.93 19.50
N LEU A 147 4.84 3.49 18.26
CA LEU A 147 5.09 4.37 17.13
C LEU A 147 3.84 4.54 16.27
N HIS A 148 3.55 5.78 15.90
CA HIS A 148 2.48 6.18 14.99
C HIS A 148 3.02 7.12 13.92
N ALA A 149 2.85 6.78 12.63
CA ALA A 149 3.35 7.58 11.50
C ALA A 149 2.21 8.03 10.57
N PRO A 150 1.47 9.09 10.93
CA PRO A 150 0.32 9.51 10.17
C PRO A 150 0.69 10.38 8.97
N SER A 151 0.26 10.01 7.76
CA SER A 151 0.26 10.90 6.60
C SER A 151 -0.79 12.02 6.71
N SER A 152 -1.76 11.89 7.59
CA SER A 152 -2.78 12.87 7.96
C SER A 152 -3.36 12.50 9.31
N ARG A 153 -3.17 13.34 10.32
CA ARG A 153 -3.66 13.11 11.69
C ARG A 153 -5.15 12.74 11.73
N ARG A 154 -5.97 13.53 11.07
CA ARG A 154 -7.43 13.29 11.04
C ARG A 154 -7.80 11.94 10.42
N ARG A 155 -7.20 11.60 9.27
CA ARG A 155 -7.51 10.33 8.57
C ARG A 155 -7.01 9.10 9.31
N LYS A 156 -5.89 9.24 10.02
CA LYS A 156 -5.25 8.13 10.76
C LYS A 156 -5.77 7.97 12.18
N GLY A 157 -6.50 8.96 12.73
CA GLY A 157 -7.02 8.91 14.09
C GLY A 157 -5.98 9.23 15.17
N THR A 158 -4.99 10.09 14.87
CA THR A 158 -3.84 10.40 15.74
C THR A 158 -4.25 10.87 17.13
N GLU A 159 -5.29 11.66 17.26
CA GLU A 159 -5.72 12.17 18.57
C GLU A 159 -6.22 11.03 19.49
N ALA A 160 -6.86 10.00 18.92
CA ALA A 160 -7.25 8.83 19.68
C ALA A 160 -6.02 7.99 20.10
N VAL A 161 -5.00 7.91 19.25
CA VAL A 161 -3.72 7.23 19.59
C VAL A 161 -3.04 7.96 20.77
N ILE A 162 -2.96 9.30 20.73
CA ILE A 162 -2.41 10.11 21.82
C ILE A 162 -3.18 9.87 23.12
N ALA A 163 -4.52 9.93 23.05
CA ALA A 163 -5.37 9.76 24.22
C ALA A 163 -5.29 8.34 24.81
N ALA A 164 -5.12 7.31 23.98
CA ALA A 164 -4.94 5.94 24.43
C ALA A 164 -3.56 5.72 25.08
N CYS A 165 -2.49 6.20 24.45
CA CYS A 165 -1.13 6.09 25.00
C CYS A 165 -0.96 6.84 26.31
N ALA A 166 -1.67 7.95 26.53
CA ALA A 166 -1.65 8.68 27.79
C ALA A 166 -2.24 7.89 28.98
N GLN A 167 -2.96 6.79 28.73
CA GLN A 167 -3.55 5.91 29.75
C GLN A 167 -2.70 4.65 30.00
N LEU A 168 -1.57 4.50 29.33
CA LEU A 168 -0.70 3.32 29.38
C LEU A 168 0.73 3.75 29.70
N ASP A 169 1.51 2.87 30.29
CA ASP A 169 2.92 3.13 30.53
C ASP A 169 3.77 2.84 29.29
N VAL A 170 3.75 3.78 28.37
CA VAL A 170 4.43 3.69 27.06
C VAL A 170 5.16 4.99 26.72
N GLU A 171 6.16 4.89 25.86
CA GLU A 171 6.70 6.04 25.16
C GLU A 171 5.99 6.16 23.80
N LEU A 172 5.23 7.26 23.59
CA LEU A 172 4.60 7.52 22.30
C LEU A 172 5.53 8.31 21.38
N GLN A 173 5.85 7.75 20.23
CA GLN A 173 6.61 8.40 19.16
C GLN A 173 5.70 8.67 17.95
N ILE A 174 5.51 9.95 17.60
CA ILE A 174 4.76 10.35 16.39
C ILE A 174 5.78 10.79 15.34
N VAL A 175 5.73 10.14 14.15
CA VAL A 175 6.64 10.39 13.03
C VAL A 175 5.88 11.11 11.92
N GLU A 176 6.19 12.39 11.71
CA GLU A 176 5.55 13.25 10.71
C GLU A 176 6.59 14.09 9.97
N GLY A 177 6.33 14.41 8.70
CA GLY A 177 7.12 15.36 7.92
C GLY A 177 8.54 14.90 7.55
N LEU A 178 8.85 13.63 7.74
CA LEU A 178 10.14 13.05 7.38
C LEU A 178 10.09 12.41 5.99
N ASP A 179 11.24 12.34 5.32
CA ASP A 179 11.40 11.46 4.18
C ASP A 179 11.29 9.98 4.60
N HIS A 180 10.92 9.12 3.63
CA HIS A 180 10.65 7.71 3.91
C HIS A 180 11.84 6.99 4.59
N ARG A 181 13.08 7.24 4.14
CA ARG A 181 14.26 6.58 4.68
C ARG A 181 14.48 6.92 6.16
N LYS A 182 14.34 8.20 6.52
CA LYS A 182 14.45 8.63 7.92
C LYS A 182 13.29 8.10 8.77
N ALA A 183 12.08 8.10 8.24
CA ALA A 183 10.93 7.52 8.92
C ALA A 183 11.13 6.03 9.17
N PHE A 184 11.61 5.28 8.18
CA PHE A 184 11.87 3.85 8.27
C PHE A 184 12.92 3.50 9.35
N GLU A 185 13.98 4.32 9.51
CA GLU A 185 14.93 4.14 10.62
C GLU A 185 14.25 4.28 11.99
N LEU A 186 13.27 5.17 12.13
CA LEU A 186 12.50 5.28 13.36
C LEU A 186 11.56 4.07 13.57
N TYR A 187 11.01 3.49 12.49
CA TYR A 187 10.18 2.27 12.60
C TYR A 187 10.97 1.11 13.23
N ARG A 188 12.27 1.02 12.98
CA ARG A 188 13.16 0.02 13.57
C ARG A 188 13.22 0.11 15.10
N THR A 189 13.06 1.31 15.67
CA THR A 189 13.13 1.55 17.11
C THR A 189 11.84 1.25 17.86
N ALA A 190 10.72 1.07 17.16
CA ALA A 190 9.43 0.77 17.73
C ALA A 190 9.37 -0.60 18.40
N ASP A 191 8.52 -0.74 19.41
CA ASP A 191 8.14 -2.02 20.01
C ASP A 191 6.71 -2.42 19.64
N ILE A 192 5.84 -1.43 19.42
CA ILE A 192 4.46 -1.58 18.99
C ILE A 192 4.17 -0.51 17.93
N VAL A 193 3.41 -0.85 16.91
CA VAL A 193 3.00 0.12 15.87
C VAL A 193 1.49 0.27 15.86
N VAL A 194 1.00 1.53 15.84
CA VAL A 194 -0.40 1.86 15.58
C VAL A 194 -0.50 2.54 14.22
N ASP A 195 -1.17 1.90 13.24
CA ASP A 195 -1.27 2.48 11.89
C ASP A 195 -2.44 3.46 11.78
N GLN A 196 -3.68 2.99 11.69
CA GLN A 196 -4.84 3.86 11.45
C GLN A 196 -6.12 3.31 12.05
N LEU A 197 -7.01 4.23 12.49
CA LEU A 197 -8.25 3.86 13.18
C LEU A 197 -9.52 4.20 12.36
N ASN A 198 -9.38 4.83 11.18
CA ASN A 198 -10.51 5.37 10.43
C ASN A 198 -10.73 4.76 9.03
N ALA A 199 -9.80 3.94 8.53
CA ALA A 199 -9.86 3.48 7.14
C ALA A 199 -10.33 2.02 6.95
N GLY A 200 -10.42 1.23 7.99
CA GLY A 200 -10.90 -0.17 7.93
C GLY A 200 -9.95 -1.18 7.28
N TRP A 201 -8.73 -0.77 6.95
CA TRP A 201 -7.66 -1.62 6.46
C TRP A 201 -6.28 -1.00 6.73
N TYR A 202 -5.25 -1.83 6.83
CA TYR A 202 -3.89 -1.38 7.08
C TYR A 202 -3.23 -0.78 5.81
N GLY A 203 -2.25 0.10 6.01
CA GLY A 203 -1.48 0.75 4.94
C GLY A 203 -0.08 0.16 4.76
N VAL A 204 0.68 0.74 3.81
CA VAL A 204 2.08 0.33 3.55
C VAL A 204 2.95 0.47 4.80
N PHE A 205 2.73 1.50 5.61
CA PHE A 205 3.42 1.67 6.90
C PHE A 205 3.26 0.44 7.82
N ALA A 206 2.05 -0.12 7.93
CA ALA A 206 1.83 -1.34 8.70
C ALA A 206 2.55 -2.56 8.09
N ILE A 207 2.60 -2.65 6.74
CA ILE A 207 3.33 -3.72 6.05
C ILE A 207 4.83 -3.62 6.34
N GLU A 208 5.40 -2.42 6.29
CA GLU A 208 6.80 -2.16 6.64
C GLU A 208 7.12 -2.49 8.10
N ALA A 209 6.22 -2.12 9.02
CA ALA A 209 6.36 -2.46 10.43
C ALA A 209 6.32 -3.97 10.67
N MET A 210 5.38 -4.67 10.04
CA MET A 210 5.30 -6.13 10.08
C MET A 210 6.54 -6.80 9.46
N ALA A 211 7.09 -6.23 8.38
CA ALA A 211 8.34 -6.71 7.77
C ALA A 211 9.53 -6.58 8.73
N LEU A 212 9.55 -5.55 9.57
CA LEU A 212 10.52 -5.42 10.65
C LEU A 212 10.25 -6.35 11.84
N GLY A 213 9.19 -7.14 11.81
CA GLY A 213 8.79 -8.01 12.92
C GLY A 213 8.13 -7.26 14.07
N LYS A 214 7.45 -6.15 13.81
CA LYS A 214 6.73 -5.39 14.83
C LYS A 214 5.27 -5.80 14.89
N PRO A 215 4.67 -5.94 16.09
CA PRO A 215 3.24 -6.08 16.25
C PRO A 215 2.53 -4.80 15.82
N VAL A 216 1.41 -4.96 15.11
CA VAL A 216 0.63 -3.84 14.56
C VAL A 216 -0.78 -3.85 15.12
N VAL A 217 -1.27 -2.66 15.48
CA VAL A 217 -2.66 -2.39 15.85
C VAL A 217 -3.24 -1.41 14.83
N THR A 218 -4.41 -1.73 14.28
CA THR A 218 -5.13 -0.85 13.35
C THR A 218 -6.60 -1.23 13.31
N PHE A 219 -7.47 -0.38 12.78
CA PHE A 219 -8.85 -0.75 12.55
C PHE A 219 -9.00 -1.58 11.26
N LEU A 220 -9.66 -2.73 11.36
CA LEU A 220 -9.92 -3.63 10.24
C LEU A 220 -11.42 -3.92 10.11
N HIS A 221 -11.94 -3.93 8.90
CA HIS A 221 -13.27 -4.44 8.62
C HIS A 221 -13.27 -5.97 8.60
N ASP A 222 -14.12 -6.61 9.40
CA ASP A 222 -14.18 -8.07 9.58
C ASP A 222 -14.36 -8.83 8.27
N GLU A 223 -15.21 -8.34 7.37
CA GLU A 223 -15.44 -8.96 6.07
C GLU A 223 -14.16 -8.95 5.20
N ALA A 224 -13.39 -7.86 5.24
CA ALA A 224 -12.13 -7.79 4.51
C ALA A 224 -11.08 -8.72 5.11
N VAL A 225 -11.03 -8.85 6.44
CA VAL A 225 -10.17 -9.83 7.14
C VAL A 225 -10.52 -11.24 6.70
N ARG A 226 -11.80 -11.64 6.84
CA ARG A 226 -12.28 -12.97 6.48
C ARG A 226 -11.93 -13.33 5.03
N ARG A 227 -12.22 -12.45 4.07
CA ARG A 227 -11.91 -12.67 2.65
C ARG A 227 -10.41 -12.75 2.38
N THR A 228 -9.59 -11.99 3.12
CA THR A 228 -8.13 -12.06 3.00
C THR A 228 -7.62 -13.40 3.49
N GLN A 229 -8.09 -13.86 4.65
CA GLN A 229 -7.71 -15.16 5.21
C GLN A 229 -8.13 -16.32 4.29
N GLU A 230 -9.34 -16.28 3.73
CA GLU A 230 -9.82 -17.28 2.77
C GLU A 230 -8.97 -17.30 1.48
N ALA A 231 -8.58 -16.12 0.96
CA ALA A 231 -7.86 -16.02 -0.30
C ALA A 231 -6.37 -16.39 -0.20
N PHE A 232 -5.73 -16.12 0.94
CA PHE A 232 -4.31 -16.34 1.15
C PHE A 232 -4.00 -17.54 2.04
N GLY A 233 -5.00 -18.13 2.69
CA GLY A 233 -4.83 -19.31 3.55
C GLY A 233 -4.07 -19.04 4.86
N VAL A 234 -3.95 -17.78 5.27
CA VAL A 234 -3.25 -17.35 6.49
C VAL A 234 -4.04 -16.33 7.27
N GLU A 235 -3.89 -16.31 8.58
CA GLU A 235 -4.53 -15.31 9.43
C GLU A 235 -3.87 -13.93 9.27
N VAL A 236 -4.67 -12.87 9.36
CA VAL A 236 -4.16 -11.49 9.39
C VAL A 236 -3.67 -11.19 10.82
N PRO A 237 -2.37 -11.06 11.07
CA PRO A 237 -1.79 -10.99 12.41
C PRO A 237 -1.80 -9.55 12.97
N ILE A 238 -2.90 -8.85 12.80
CA ILE A 238 -3.06 -7.46 13.21
C ILE A 238 -4.16 -7.39 14.25
N LEU A 239 -3.89 -6.74 15.38
CA LEU A 239 -4.92 -6.49 16.38
C LEU A 239 -5.85 -5.38 15.90
N SER A 240 -7.10 -5.75 15.62
CA SER A 240 -8.11 -4.76 15.23
C SER A 240 -8.56 -3.94 16.43
N ALA A 241 -8.53 -2.60 16.30
CA ALA A 241 -8.97 -1.65 17.32
C ALA A 241 -9.77 -0.51 16.72
N THR A 242 -10.80 -0.06 17.44
CA THR A 242 -11.49 1.21 17.24
C THR A 242 -10.90 2.28 18.18
N HIS A 243 -11.39 3.52 18.09
CA HIS A 243 -11.03 4.57 19.05
C HIS A 243 -11.32 4.18 20.50
N GLU A 244 -12.42 3.46 20.71
CA GLU A 244 -12.92 3.06 22.06
C GLU A 244 -12.13 1.86 22.60
N THR A 245 -11.70 0.95 21.74
CA THR A 245 -11.06 -0.31 22.18
C THR A 245 -9.53 -0.26 22.12
N LEU A 246 -8.92 0.85 21.66
CA LEU A 246 -7.48 0.93 21.42
C LEU A 246 -6.66 0.66 22.70
N VAL A 247 -7.07 1.22 23.85
CA VAL A 247 -6.40 1.00 25.16
C VAL A 247 -6.41 -0.48 25.52
N GLU A 248 -7.58 -1.13 25.39
CA GLU A 248 -7.74 -2.56 25.68
C GLU A 248 -6.85 -3.42 24.77
N ARG A 249 -6.78 -3.10 23.49
CA ARG A 249 -5.98 -3.83 22.50
C ARG A 249 -4.48 -3.62 22.64
N LEU A 250 -4.06 -2.44 23.09
CA LEU A 250 -2.64 -2.15 23.35
C LEU A 250 -2.13 -2.80 24.63
N ARG A 251 -2.97 -2.90 25.67
CA ARG A 251 -2.59 -3.34 27.02
C ARG A 251 -1.79 -4.65 27.04
N PRO A 252 -2.21 -5.76 26.39
CA PRO A 252 -1.43 -7.00 26.39
C PRO A 252 -0.03 -6.84 25.76
N LEU A 253 0.09 -6.00 24.75
CA LEU A 253 1.38 -5.71 24.12
C LEU A 253 2.28 -4.81 25.01
N VAL A 254 1.68 -3.93 25.81
CA VAL A 254 2.42 -3.09 26.76
C VAL A 254 2.96 -3.93 27.91
N GLU A 255 2.13 -4.83 28.43
CA GLU A 255 2.44 -5.61 29.64
C GLU A 255 3.32 -6.85 29.39
N SER A 256 3.37 -7.40 28.15
CA SER A 256 4.12 -8.61 27.83
C SER A 256 5.10 -8.45 26.66
N PRO A 257 6.42 -8.45 26.94
CA PRO A 257 7.45 -8.55 25.91
C PRO A 257 7.32 -9.82 25.04
N GLU A 258 6.92 -10.95 25.65
CA GLU A 258 6.75 -12.22 24.95
C GLU A 258 5.64 -12.12 23.91
N GLU A 259 4.52 -11.46 24.24
CA GLU A 259 3.41 -11.27 23.31
C GLU A 259 3.80 -10.32 22.18
N ARG A 260 4.57 -9.25 22.45
CA ARG A 260 5.16 -8.39 21.41
C ARG A 260 6.03 -9.19 20.45
N GLY A 261 6.93 -10.04 20.99
CA GLY A 261 7.82 -10.88 20.19
C GLY A 261 7.04 -11.91 19.37
N ARG A 262 6.08 -12.60 19.98
CA ARG A 262 5.24 -13.60 19.33
C ARG A 262 4.45 -13.01 18.18
N LEU A 263 3.74 -11.91 18.40
CA LEU A 263 2.94 -11.26 17.37
C LEU A 263 3.82 -10.65 16.28
N GLY A 264 4.99 -10.10 16.64
CA GLY A 264 5.97 -9.60 15.69
C GLY A 264 6.48 -10.67 14.74
N ALA A 265 6.79 -11.87 15.25
CA ALA A 265 7.24 -12.99 14.43
C ALA A 265 6.15 -13.47 13.45
N VAL A 266 4.90 -13.58 13.91
CA VAL A 266 3.76 -13.94 13.05
C VAL A 266 3.50 -12.85 12.01
N SER A 267 3.66 -11.58 12.38
CA SER A 267 3.55 -10.43 11.46
C SER A 267 4.58 -10.50 10.33
N ARG A 268 5.84 -10.84 10.64
CA ARG A 268 6.90 -11.02 9.63
C ARG A 268 6.57 -12.18 8.68
N ALA A 269 6.18 -13.33 9.19
CA ALA A 269 5.82 -14.49 8.37
C ALA A 269 4.62 -14.19 7.43
N TYR A 270 3.65 -13.42 7.92
CA TYR A 270 2.52 -12.97 7.11
C TYR A 270 2.97 -12.10 5.93
N VAL A 271 3.86 -11.14 6.16
CA VAL A 271 4.37 -10.25 5.11
C VAL A 271 5.17 -11.03 4.07
N GLU A 272 6.00 -11.98 4.49
CA GLU A 272 6.74 -12.87 3.59
C GLU A 272 5.80 -13.67 2.66
N HIS A 273 4.65 -14.09 3.19
CA HIS A 273 3.68 -14.87 2.42
C HIS A 273 2.78 -14.00 1.50
N VAL A 274 2.35 -12.83 1.97
CA VAL A 274 1.29 -12.04 1.33
C VAL A 274 1.83 -10.81 0.61
N HIS A 275 2.91 -10.21 1.09
CA HIS A 275 3.40 -8.90 0.66
C HIS A 275 4.82 -8.89 0.09
N ASP A 276 5.47 -10.05 -0.01
CA ASP A 276 6.79 -10.12 -0.67
C ASP A 276 6.68 -9.66 -2.12
N ALA A 277 7.56 -8.74 -2.53
CA ALA A 277 7.52 -8.13 -3.86
C ALA A 277 7.70 -9.17 -4.99
N ASP A 278 8.43 -10.26 -4.76
CA ASP A 278 8.60 -11.32 -5.75
C ASP A 278 7.34 -12.17 -5.89
N VAL A 279 6.63 -12.45 -4.77
CA VAL A 279 5.31 -13.12 -4.79
C VAL A 279 4.27 -12.24 -5.52
N ILE A 280 4.28 -10.94 -5.24
CA ILE A 280 3.37 -10.00 -5.92
C ILE A 280 3.72 -9.88 -7.41
N ALA A 281 5.00 -9.90 -7.78
CA ALA A 281 5.42 -9.89 -9.18
C ALA A 281 4.90 -11.13 -9.94
N ASP A 282 4.94 -12.32 -9.35
CA ASP A 282 4.37 -13.53 -9.96
C ASP A 282 2.87 -13.38 -10.21
N ARG A 283 2.11 -12.90 -9.23
CA ARG A 283 0.66 -12.64 -9.40
C ARG A 283 0.36 -11.62 -10.51
N LEU A 284 1.20 -10.57 -10.62
CA LEU A 284 1.07 -9.60 -11.71
C LEU A 284 1.39 -10.23 -13.07
N LEU A 285 2.40 -11.06 -13.17
CA LEU A 285 2.76 -11.75 -14.41
C LEU A 285 1.67 -12.73 -14.84
N ASP A 286 1.09 -13.47 -13.91
CA ASP A 286 -0.05 -14.35 -14.16
C ASP A 286 -1.27 -13.55 -14.66
N LEU A 287 -1.54 -12.39 -14.08
CA LEU A 287 -2.58 -11.49 -14.57
C LEU A 287 -2.26 -11.01 -15.98
N TYR A 288 -1.04 -10.52 -16.24
CA TYR A 288 -0.65 -10.01 -17.57
C TYR A 288 -0.73 -11.08 -18.65
N ALA A 289 -0.41 -12.34 -18.30
CA ALA A 289 -0.52 -13.47 -19.23
C ALA A 289 -1.98 -13.73 -19.64
N ARG A 290 -2.93 -13.57 -18.72
CA ARG A 290 -4.38 -13.80 -18.95
C ARG A 290 -5.06 -12.64 -19.71
N LEU A 291 -4.45 -11.48 -19.84
CA LEU A 291 -5.02 -10.35 -20.56
C LEU A 291 -5.01 -10.64 -22.07
N SER A 292 -6.13 -10.40 -22.72
CA SER A 292 -6.32 -10.46 -24.17
C SER A 292 -5.96 -9.13 -24.85
#